data_1014e897a7432442b3723d12722eb084
#
_entry.id   1014e897a7432442b3723d12722eb084
#
_cell.length_a   1.000
_cell.length_b   1.000
_cell.length_c   1.000
_cell.angle_alpha   90.00
_cell.angle_beta   90.00
_cell.angle_gamma   90.00
#
_symmetry.space_group_name_H-M   'P 1'
#
loop_
_entity.id
_entity.type
_entity.pdbx_description
1 polymer ?
#
loop_
_entity_poly.entity_id
_entity_poly.type
_entity_poly.pdbx_seq_one_letter_code
_entity_poly.pdbx_strand_id
1 'polypeptide(L)'
;MSETELLVAREYISRVPALLEGAKSSIQVVQFVMQLKGKSAKMSSRELGIKLAAKARDGVRVQVLLNSAGGGWRAPSLNRQAAQWLRERGVEVRTLGSSRTCHAKMLIIDGKVAIVGSHNWTPYALERNFEVSVLVRELTCVSRLTGHFEDLWKVSKPLVG
;
A
#
# COMPACT_ATOMS: atom_id res chain seq x y z
N MET A 1 -2.10 -24.66 2.40
CA MET A 1 -1.47 -23.42 2.90
C MET A 1 -2.30 -22.88 4.06
N SER A 2 -1.66 -22.33 5.09
CA SER A 2 -2.39 -21.70 6.20
C SER A 2 -3.23 -20.54 5.70
N GLU A 3 -4.43 -20.34 6.25
CA GLU A 3 -5.30 -19.19 5.93
C GLU A 3 -4.74 -17.87 6.46
N THR A 4 -3.81 -17.95 7.41
CA THR A 4 -3.10 -16.79 7.97
C THR A 4 -1.61 -17.05 8.05
N GLU A 5 -0.82 -15.99 7.82
CA GLU A 5 0.64 -15.99 7.90
C GLU A 5 1.07 -14.71 8.65
N LEU A 6 1.88 -14.85 9.68
CA LEU A 6 2.42 -13.71 10.41
C LEU A 6 3.65 -13.19 9.67
N LEU A 7 3.75 -11.88 9.51
CA LEU A 7 4.88 -11.21 8.88
C LEU A 7 5.53 -10.26 9.87
N VAL A 8 6.65 -10.67 10.45
CA VAL A 8 7.36 -9.90 11.48
C VAL A 8 8.55 -9.19 10.85
N ALA A 9 8.66 -7.88 11.12
CA ALA A 9 9.78 -7.07 10.67
C ALA A 9 10.08 -7.26 9.17
N ARG A 10 11.29 -7.70 8.80
CA ARG A 10 11.72 -7.82 7.40
C ARG A 10 11.04 -8.95 6.61
N GLU A 11 10.28 -9.83 7.26
CA GLU A 11 9.51 -10.85 6.55
C GLU A 11 8.47 -10.21 5.61
N TYR A 12 7.94 -9.03 5.96
CA TYR A 12 7.04 -8.29 5.10
C TYR A 12 7.67 -7.98 3.74
N ILE A 13 8.85 -7.35 3.71
CA ILE A 13 9.50 -7.00 2.46
C ILE A 13 10.09 -8.22 1.71
N SER A 14 10.34 -9.30 2.39
CA SER A 14 10.73 -10.57 1.76
C SER A 14 9.54 -11.26 1.08
N ARG A 15 8.32 -11.04 1.58
CA ARG A 15 7.11 -11.74 1.14
C ARG A 15 6.30 -10.97 0.09
N VAL A 16 6.12 -9.67 0.30
CA VAL A 16 5.22 -8.82 -0.50
C VAL A 16 5.61 -8.71 -1.98
N PRO A 17 6.90 -8.59 -2.37
CA PRO A 17 7.28 -8.49 -3.77
C PRO A 17 6.75 -9.64 -4.63
N ALA A 18 6.88 -10.88 -4.16
CA ALA A 18 6.38 -12.06 -4.88
C ALA A 18 4.84 -12.08 -5.00
N LEU A 19 4.14 -11.59 -3.96
CA LEU A 19 2.67 -11.47 -4.00
C LEU A 19 2.23 -10.43 -5.05
N LEU A 20 2.89 -9.28 -5.11
CA LEU A 20 2.61 -8.26 -6.12
C LEU A 20 2.86 -8.77 -7.54
N GLU A 21 3.98 -9.48 -7.75
CA GLU A 21 4.29 -10.11 -9.05
C GLU A 21 3.23 -11.12 -9.47
N GLY A 22 2.68 -11.86 -8.52
CA GLY A 22 1.63 -12.86 -8.75
C GLY A 22 0.24 -12.30 -9.08
N ALA A 23 -0.01 -11.01 -8.85
CA ALA A 23 -1.31 -10.37 -9.09
C ALA A 23 -1.76 -10.48 -10.55
N LYS A 24 -3.06 -10.78 -10.77
CA LYS A 24 -3.63 -11.01 -12.09
C LYS A 24 -4.70 -10.00 -12.50
N SER A 25 -5.47 -9.49 -11.53
CA SER A 25 -6.63 -8.63 -11.81
C SER A 25 -6.58 -7.30 -11.08
N SER A 26 -6.23 -7.29 -9.79
CA SER A 26 -6.26 -6.07 -8.99
C SER A 26 -5.25 -6.04 -7.86
N ILE A 27 -4.74 -4.85 -7.56
CA ILE A 27 -3.96 -4.54 -6.37
C ILE A 27 -4.55 -3.29 -5.74
N GLN A 28 -4.91 -3.37 -4.46
CA GLN A 28 -5.46 -2.26 -3.68
C GLN A 28 -4.55 -2.02 -2.47
N VAL A 29 -4.07 -0.79 -2.33
CA VAL A 29 -3.12 -0.41 -1.27
C VAL A 29 -3.67 0.75 -0.47
N VAL A 30 -3.63 0.66 0.86
CA VAL A 30 -3.85 1.79 1.77
C VAL A 30 -2.59 2.00 2.58
N GLN A 31 -2.06 3.23 2.61
CA GLN A 31 -0.89 3.57 3.41
C GLN A 31 -1.07 4.89 4.15
N PHE A 32 -0.71 4.87 5.42
CA PHE A 32 -0.62 6.09 6.21
C PHE A 32 0.57 6.94 5.75
N VAL A 33 1.75 6.32 5.57
CA VAL A 33 2.94 6.97 5.00
C VAL A 33 3.57 6.05 3.95
N MET A 34 3.84 6.62 2.78
CA MET A 34 4.57 5.98 1.70
C MET A 34 5.72 6.87 1.24
N GLN A 35 6.92 6.32 1.19
CA GLN A 35 8.12 7.01 0.72
C GLN A 35 8.77 6.22 -0.41
N LEU A 36 8.64 6.72 -1.64
CA LEU A 36 9.20 6.10 -2.85
C LEU A 36 10.42 6.85 -3.40
N LYS A 37 10.62 8.10 -3.00
CA LYS A 37 11.77 8.93 -3.39
C LYS A 37 12.75 9.08 -2.22
N GLY A 38 14.04 9.06 -2.51
CA GLY A 38 15.11 9.21 -1.54
C GLY A 38 16.48 9.06 -2.19
N LYS A 39 17.54 9.31 -1.43
CA LYS A 39 18.93 9.27 -1.92
C LYS A 39 19.41 7.87 -2.30
N SER A 40 18.89 6.83 -1.65
CA SER A 40 19.26 5.44 -1.95
C SER A 40 18.48 4.92 -3.14
N ALA A 41 19.18 4.39 -4.14
CA ALA A 41 18.57 3.68 -5.26
C ALA A 41 17.96 2.33 -4.84
N LYS A 42 18.46 1.73 -3.75
CA LYS A 42 18.04 0.42 -3.22
C LYS A 42 17.07 0.56 -2.04
N MET A 43 16.07 1.42 -2.17
CA MET A 43 15.03 1.52 -1.14
C MET A 43 14.01 0.41 -1.32
N SER A 44 13.79 -0.38 -0.28
CA SER A 44 12.77 -1.45 -0.25
C SER A 44 11.36 -0.95 -0.59
N SER A 45 10.97 0.21 -0.08
CA SER A 45 9.69 0.83 -0.42
C SER A 45 9.59 1.25 -1.90
N ARG A 46 10.69 1.71 -2.50
CA ARG A 46 10.72 2.01 -3.95
C ARG A 46 10.55 0.75 -4.79
N GLU A 47 11.13 -0.37 -4.38
CA GLU A 47 10.93 -1.65 -5.05
C GLU A 47 9.45 -2.03 -5.12
N LEU A 48 8.70 -1.87 -4.02
CA LEU A 48 7.26 -2.09 -4.02
C LEU A 48 6.53 -1.14 -5.00
N GLY A 49 6.91 0.13 -5.02
CA GLY A 49 6.37 1.11 -5.97
C GLY A 49 6.64 0.73 -7.43
N ILE A 50 7.85 0.26 -7.75
CA ILE A 50 8.22 -0.20 -9.09
C ILE A 50 7.35 -1.41 -9.50
N LYS A 51 7.09 -2.35 -8.59
CA LYS A 51 6.21 -3.49 -8.87
C LYS A 51 4.77 -3.06 -9.12
N LEU A 52 4.23 -2.11 -8.35
CA LEU A 52 2.90 -1.54 -8.62
C LEU A 52 2.84 -0.93 -10.03
N ALA A 53 3.83 -0.12 -10.39
CA ALA A 53 3.91 0.51 -11.73
C ALA A 53 4.01 -0.53 -12.85
N ALA A 54 4.81 -1.58 -12.67
CA ALA A 54 4.92 -2.67 -13.64
C ALA A 54 3.56 -3.39 -13.81
N LYS A 55 2.87 -3.71 -12.73
CA LYS A 55 1.55 -4.36 -12.79
C LYS A 55 0.49 -3.48 -13.44
N ALA A 56 0.49 -2.16 -13.17
CA ALA A 56 -0.40 -1.22 -13.87
C ALA A 56 -0.15 -1.21 -15.39
N ARG A 57 1.10 -1.18 -15.80
CA ARG A 57 1.49 -1.28 -17.23
C ARG A 57 1.05 -2.61 -17.86
N ASP A 58 1.07 -3.69 -17.08
CA ASP A 58 0.64 -5.03 -17.53
C ASP A 58 -0.91 -5.20 -17.54
N GLY A 59 -1.67 -4.13 -17.27
CA GLY A 59 -3.13 -4.13 -17.31
C GLY A 59 -3.82 -4.57 -16.02
N VAL A 60 -3.08 -4.81 -14.94
CA VAL A 60 -3.67 -5.04 -13.61
C VAL A 60 -4.21 -3.71 -13.06
N ARG A 61 -5.42 -3.71 -12.51
CA ARG A 61 -5.98 -2.53 -11.86
C ARG A 61 -5.26 -2.25 -10.55
N VAL A 62 -4.45 -1.20 -10.51
CA VAL A 62 -3.68 -0.82 -9.32
C VAL A 62 -4.22 0.47 -8.73
N GLN A 63 -4.74 0.39 -7.51
CA GLN A 63 -5.33 1.50 -6.77
C GLN A 63 -4.57 1.74 -5.46
N VAL A 64 -4.14 2.95 -5.24
CA VAL A 64 -3.41 3.35 -4.02
C VAL A 64 -4.13 4.50 -3.33
N LEU A 65 -4.41 4.32 -2.04
CA LEU A 65 -5.02 5.30 -1.17
C LEU A 65 -4.01 5.77 -0.13
N LEU A 66 -3.71 7.05 -0.12
CA LEU A 66 -2.75 7.65 0.80
C LEU A 66 -3.43 8.61 1.76
N ASN A 67 -2.97 8.61 3.00
CA ASN A 67 -3.42 9.60 3.98
C ASN A 67 -2.95 11.00 3.62
N SER A 68 -3.83 11.99 3.71
CA SER A 68 -3.52 13.41 3.50
C SER A 68 -3.69 14.28 4.75
N ALA A 69 -4.18 13.72 5.86
CA ALA A 69 -4.42 14.44 7.12
C ALA A 69 -3.57 13.88 8.26
N GLY A 70 -3.10 14.74 9.15
CA GLY A 70 -2.32 14.33 10.33
C GLY A 70 -0.96 13.69 9.98
N GLY A 71 -0.38 12.96 10.94
CA GLY A 71 0.85 12.17 10.71
C GLY A 71 2.15 12.96 10.77
N GLY A 72 2.12 14.12 11.41
CA GLY A 72 3.29 14.99 11.50
C GLY A 72 3.61 15.71 10.17
N TRP A 73 4.56 16.60 10.21
CA TRP A 73 4.88 17.51 9.10
C TRP A 73 5.49 16.83 7.85
N ARG A 74 6.06 15.63 7.98
CA ARG A 74 6.72 14.93 6.86
C ARG A 74 5.79 14.01 6.07
N ALA A 75 4.82 13.38 6.73
CA ALA A 75 3.97 12.37 6.10
C ALA A 75 3.19 12.90 4.88
N PRO A 76 2.51 14.07 4.93
CA PRO A 76 1.81 14.59 3.76
C PRO A 76 2.72 14.89 2.57
N SER A 77 3.93 15.38 2.83
CA SER A 77 4.91 15.66 1.77
C SER A 77 5.42 14.37 1.10
N LEU A 78 5.74 13.34 1.90
CA LEU A 78 6.17 12.05 1.38
C LEU A 78 5.07 11.39 0.56
N ASN A 79 3.83 11.41 1.05
CA ASN A 79 2.68 10.85 0.35
C ASN A 79 2.40 11.59 -0.96
N ARG A 80 2.51 12.91 -1.00
CA ARG A 80 2.34 13.69 -2.25
C ARG A 80 3.39 13.31 -3.29
N GLN A 81 4.65 13.18 -2.89
CA GLN A 81 5.72 12.75 -3.78
C GLN A 81 5.51 11.31 -4.28
N ALA A 82 5.07 10.39 -3.42
CA ALA A 82 4.77 9.02 -3.80
C ALA A 82 3.57 8.97 -4.76
N ALA A 83 2.52 9.72 -4.48
CA ALA A 83 1.33 9.79 -5.31
C ALA A 83 1.65 10.30 -6.72
N GLN A 84 2.42 11.38 -6.84
CA GLN A 84 2.85 11.89 -8.14
C GLN A 84 3.67 10.84 -8.89
N TRP A 85 4.65 10.23 -8.24
CA TRP A 85 5.52 9.23 -8.85
C TRP A 85 4.74 8.01 -9.37
N LEU A 86 3.73 7.55 -8.63
CA LEU A 86 2.88 6.43 -9.03
C LEU A 86 1.93 6.81 -10.18
N ARG A 87 1.30 7.99 -10.12
CA ARG A 87 0.38 8.48 -11.18
C ARG A 87 1.09 8.62 -12.53
N GLU A 88 2.30 9.16 -12.55
CA GLU A 88 3.13 9.27 -13.75
C GLU A 88 3.42 7.91 -14.41
N ARG A 89 3.16 6.81 -13.67
CA ARG A 89 3.38 5.42 -14.10
C ARG A 89 2.10 4.60 -14.26
N GLY A 90 0.96 5.27 -14.35
CA GLY A 90 -0.33 4.63 -14.66
C GLY A 90 -1.05 4.01 -13.47
N VAL A 91 -0.60 4.26 -12.24
CA VAL A 91 -1.30 3.81 -11.02
C VAL A 91 -2.41 4.79 -10.66
N GLU A 92 -3.60 4.28 -10.34
CA GLU A 92 -4.70 5.10 -9.82
C GLU A 92 -4.40 5.48 -8.36
N VAL A 93 -4.21 6.77 -8.08
CA VAL A 93 -3.93 7.24 -6.72
C VAL A 93 -4.97 8.26 -6.27
N ARG A 94 -5.49 8.06 -5.07
CA ARG A 94 -6.35 9.01 -4.37
C ARG A 94 -5.83 9.31 -2.97
N THR A 95 -6.30 10.38 -2.38
CA THR A 95 -5.95 10.76 -1.02
C THR A 95 -7.17 10.78 -0.12
N LEU A 96 -7.00 10.35 1.11
CA LEU A 96 -8.03 10.30 2.12
C LEU A 96 -7.63 11.16 3.32
N GLY A 97 -8.56 11.93 3.80
CA GLY A 97 -8.41 12.74 5.00
C GLY A 97 -8.51 14.23 4.71
N SER A 98 -9.43 14.86 5.42
CA SER A 98 -9.51 16.29 5.65
C SER A 98 -9.69 16.53 7.16
N SER A 99 -10.57 15.75 7.80
CA SER A 99 -10.88 15.81 9.24
C SER A 99 -10.49 14.53 9.99
N ARG A 100 -10.35 13.40 9.30
CA ARG A 100 -9.97 12.11 9.90
C ARG A 100 -8.72 11.56 9.27
N THR A 101 -7.78 11.14 10.12
CA THR A 101 -6.55 10.47 9.68
C THR A 101 -6.85 9.05 9.22
N CYS A 102 -6.40 8.68 8.03
CA CYS A 102 -6.36 7.30 7.59
C CYS A 102 -5.06 6.65 8.08
N HIS A 103 -5.12 5.92 9.18
CA HIS A 103 -3.95 5.28 9.79
C HIS A 103 -3.79 3.81 9.39
N ALA A 104 -4.66 3.29 8.54
CA ALA A 104 -4.60 1.92 8.05
C ALA A 104 -3.36 1.67 7.17
N LYS A 105 -2.81 0.46 7.23
CA LYS A 105 -1.81 -0.08 6.33
C LYS A 105 -2.36 -1.41 5.83
N MET A 106 -2.74 -1.43 4.56
CA MET A 106 -3.47 -2.56 3.98
C MET A 106 -3.03 -2.79 2.54
N LEU A 107 -2.91 -4.05 2.17
CA LEU A 107 -2.68 -4.50 0.81
C LEU A 107 -3.68 -5.61 0.49
N ILE A 108 -4.40 -5.50 -0.62
CA ILE A 108 -5.31 -6.56 -1.10
C ILE A 108 -4.92 -6.90 -2.53
N ILE A 109 -4.84 -8.19 -2.82
CA ILE A 109 -4.44 -8.72 -4.13
C ILE A 109 -5.53 -9.65 -4.65
N ASP A 110 -6.07 -9.33 -5.82
CA ASP A 110 -7.07 -10.09 -6.57
C ASP A 110 -8.35 -10.42 -5.77
N GLY A 111 -8.61 -9.72 -4.66
CA GLY A 111 -9.69 -10.06 -3.74
C GLY A 111 -9.52 -11.43 -3.06
N LYS A 112 -8.32 -11.98 -3.04
CA LYS A 112 -8.02 -13.34 -2.54
C LYS A 112 -7.01 -13.34 -1.40
N VAL A 113 -6.14 -12.36 -1.33
CA VAL A 113 -5.12 -12.22 -0.30
C VAL A 113 -5.15 -10.81 0.22
N ALA A 114 -5.11 -10.65 1.54
CA ALA A 114 -4.96 -9.34 2.16
C ALA A 114 -3.82 -9.36 3.18
N ILE A 115 -3.16 -8.23 3.35
CA ILE A 115 -2.21 -7.99 4.44
C ILE A 115 -2.66 -6.74 5.17
N VAL A 116 -2.76 -6.85 6.50
CA VAL A 116 -3.04 -5.71 7.39
C VAL A 116 -2.08 -5.72 8.56
N GLY A 117 -1.66 -4.54 8.99
CA GLY A 117 -0.75 -4.46 10.14
C GLY A 117 -0.15 -3.08 10.33
N SER A 118 1.07 -3.04 10.82
CA SER A 118 1.75 -1.80 11.18
C SER A 118 2.73 -1.27 10.12
N HIS A 119 3.13 -2.10 9.13
CA HIS A 119 4.15 -1.72 8.15
C HIS A 119 3.70 -0.57 7.23
N ASN A 120 4.26 0.61 7.44
CA ASN A 120 4.25 1.66 6.42
C ASN A 120 5.23 1.32 5.28
N TRP A 121 4.94 1.80 4.09
CA TRP A 121 5.88 1.64 2.97
C TRP A 121 6.95 2.74 3.00
N THR A 122 7.77 2.66 4.02
CA THR A 122 8.95 3.50 4.24
C THR A 122 10.18 2.62 4.51
N PRO A 123 11.40 3.07 4.20
CA PRO A 123 12.60 2.27 4.48
C PRO A 123 12.73 1.86 5.95
N TYR A 124 12.39 2.75 6.87
CA TYR A 124 12.47 2.45 8.30
C TYR A 124 11.48 1.36 8.72
N ALA A 125 10.21 1.47 8.31
CA ALA A 125 9.21 0.47 8.67
C ALA A 125 9.50 -0.89 8.05
N LEU A 126 10.04 -0.93 6.83
CA LEU A 126 10.31 -2.18 6.12
C LEU A 126 11.62 -2.87 6.54
N GLU A 127 12.58 -2.13 7.10
CA GLU A 127 13.92 -2.65 7.33
C GLU A 127 14.44 -2.56 8.77
N ARG A 128 13.90 -1.65 9.59
CA ARG A 128 14.50 -1.30 10.89
C ARG A 128 13.56 -1.34 12.07
N ASN A 129 12.29 -0.97 11.89
CA ASN A 129 11.32 -0.93 12.99
C ASN A 129 10.90 -2.32 13.44
N PHE A 130 10.41 -2.42 14.67
CA PHE A 130 9.64 -3.55 15.14
C PHE A 130 8.21 -3.41 14.60
N GLU A 131 7.91 -4.09 13.53
CA GLU A 131 6.62 -4.06 12.86
C GLU A 131 6.04 -5.48 12.78
N VAL A 132 4.73 -5.56 12.75
CA VAL A 132 4.02 -6.83 12.56
C VAL A 132 2.81 -6.62 11.65
N SER A 133 2.62 -7.55 10.72
CA SER A 133 1.43 -7.62 9.87
C SER A 133 0.95 -9.07 9.76
N VAL A 134 -0.29 -9.23 9.38
CA VAL A 134 -0.91 -10.54 9.14
C VAL A 134 -1.33 -10.59 7.69
N LEU A 135 -0.90 -11.63 7.00
CA LEU A 135 -1.41 -12.03 5.69
C LEU A 135 -2.58 -12.98 5.89
N VAL A 136 -3.70 -12.70 5.24
CA VAL A 136 -4.97 -13.42 5.38
C VAL A 136 -5.41 -13.92 4.01
N ARG A 137 -5.87 -15.18 3.94
CA ARG A 137 -6.48 -15.82 2.76
C ARG A 137 -7.91 -16.28 3.02
N GLU A 138 -8.40 -16.16 4.26
CA GLU A 138 -9.79 -16.45 4.58
C GLU A 138 -10.69 -15.46 3.81
N LEU A 139 -11.53 -15.99 2.92
CA LEU A 139 -12.24 -15.19 1.92
C LEU A 139 -13.26 -14.23 2.53
N THR A 140 -13.89 -14.56 3.64
CA THR A 140 -14.84 -13.66 4.31
C THR A 140 -14.11 -12.43 4.85
N CYS A 141 -12.95 -12.63 5.47
CA CYS A 141 -12.12 -11.53 5.95
C CYS A 141 -11.60 -10.66 4.80
N VAL A 142 -11.07 -11.28 3.74
CA VAL A 142 -10.57 -10.56 2.55
C VAL A 142 -11.70 -9.77 1.89
N SER A 143 -12.89 -10.34 1.76
CA SER A 143 -14.07 -9.66 1.21
C SER A 143 -14.48 -8.44 2.03
N ARG A 144 -14.46 -8.54 3.36
CA ARG A 144 -14.75 -7.41 4.26
C ARG A 144 -13.71 -6.29 4.12
N LEU A 145 -12.42 -6.64 4.00
CA LEU A 145 -11.34 -5.66 3.78
C LEU A 145 -11.48 -4.98 2.43
N THR A 146 -11.85 -5.73 1.39
CA THR A 146 -12.14 -5.20 0.04
C THR A 146 -13.31 -4.22 0.08
N GLY A 147 -14.41 -4.59 0.74
CA GLY A 147 -15.55 -3.69 0.93
C GLY A 147 -15.17 -2.40 1.68
N HIS A 148 -14.35 -2.52 2.72
CA HIS A 148 -13.85 -1.35 3.45
C HIS A 148 -12.96 -0.47 2.55
N PHE A 149 -12.08 -1.05 1.74
CA PHE A 149 -11.29 -0.29 0.76
C PHE A 149 -12.20 0.48 -0.20
N GLU A 150 -13.23 -0.17 -0.77
CA GLU A 150 -14.15 0.46 -1.71
C GLU A 150 -14.92 1.64 -1.07
N ASP A 151 -15.31 1.52 0.20
CA ASP A 151 -15.96 2.60 0.93
C ASP A 151 -15.01 3.78 1.16
N LEU A 152 -13.76 3.53 1.52
CA LEU A 152 -12.73 4.56 1.62
C LEU A 152 -12.45 5.21 0.26
N TRP A 153 -12.41 4.42 -0.80
CA TRP A 153 -12.18 4.90 -2.16
C TRP A 153 -13.28 5.85 -2.63
N LYS A 154 -14.55 5.54 -2.36
CA LYS A 154 -15.71 6.38 -2.71
C LYS A 154 -15.63 7.78 -2.08
N VAL A 155 -15.17 7.89 -0.84
CA VAL A 155 -15.08 9.17 -0.12
C VAL A 155 -13.73 9.87 -0.28
N SER A 156 -12.77 9.23 -0.94
CA SER A 156 -11.46 9.78 -1.23
C SER A 156 -11.48 10.77 -2.39
N LYS A 157 -10.43 11.59 -2.50
CA LYS A 157 -10.30 12.59 -3.55
C LYS A 157 -9.13 12.24 -4.48
N PRO A 158 -9.28 12.45 -5.81
CA PRO A 158 -8.14 12.45 -6.71
C PRO A 158 -7.10 13.45 -6.22
N LEU A 159 -5.83 13.13 -6.40
CA LEU A 159 -4.78 14.11 -6.16
C LEU A 159 -4.92 15.21 -7.23
N VAL A 160 -5.29 16.40 -6.82
CA VAL A 160 -5.27 17.58 -7.71
C VAL A 160 -3.80 17.95 -7.92
N GLY A 161 -3.40 18.05 -9.15
CA GLY A 161 -2.03 18.38 -9.58
C GLY A 161 -1.62 19.79 -9.19
#